data_4f1b3acad769b234dbec2f6067a512f6
#
_entry.id   4f1b3acad769b234dbec2f6067a512f6
#
_cell.length_a   1.000
_cell.length_b   1.000
_cell.length_c   1.000
_cell.angle_alpha   90.00
_cell.angle_beta   90.00
_cell.angle_gamma   90.00
#
_symmetry.space_group_name_H-M   'P 1'
#
loop_
_entity.id
_entity.type
_entity.pdbx_description
1 polymer ?
#
loop_
_entity_poly.entity_id
_entity_poly.type
_entity_poly.pdbx_seq_one_letter_code
_entity_poly.pdbx_strand_id
1 'polypeptide(L)' 'MFIPRREVVEALRKEYPAGTRVELVKMDDLQAPPVGTKGTVRGVDDTGSIMVDWDNGSGLNVVYGEDVVRKV' A
#
# COMPACT_ATOMS: atom_id res chain seq x y z
N MET A 1 9.33 -2.36 16.37
CA MET A 1 9.15 -2.14 14.91
C MET A 1 8.84 -3.45 14.25
N PHE A 2 7.81 -3.50 13.43
CA PHE A 2 7.46 -4.71 12.69
C PHE A 2 8.23 -4.75 11.36
N ILE A 3 9.03 -5.81 11.16
CA ILE A 3 9.73 -6.02 9.90
C ILE A 3 9.26 -7.37 9.36
N PRO A 4 8.56 -7.39 8.22
CA PRO A 4 8.07 -8.66 7.69
C PRO A 4 9.22 -9.52 7.19
N ARG A 5 9.00 -10.82 7.17
CA ARG A 5 9.95 -11.77 6.60
C ARG A 5 10.04 -11.55 5.09
N ARG A 6 11.18 -11.96 4.53
CA ARG A 6 11.42 -11.86 3.09
C ARG A 6 10.32 -12.52 2.27
N GLU A 7 9.81 -13.66 2.72
CA GLU A 7 8.74 -14.38 2.03
C GLU A 7 7.46 -13.55 1.95
N VAL A 8 7.17 -12.78 3.00
CA VAL A 8 6.01 -11.88 3.03
C VAL A 8 6.20 -10.76 2.00
N VAL A 9 7.39 -10.16 1.98
CA VAL A 9 7.69 -9.10 1.01
C VAL A 9 7.58 -9.63 -0.43
N GLU A 10 8.12 -10.82 -0.69
CA GLU A 10 8.03 -11.43 -2.01
C GLU A 10 6.59 -11.74 -2.41
N ALA A 11 5.77 -12.22 -1.46
CA ALA A 11 4.36 -12.47 -1.71
C ALA A 11 3.61 -11.17 -2.02
N LEU A 12 3.91 -10.09 -1.28
CA LEU A 12 3.31 -8.79 -1.54
C LEU A 12 3.69 -8.25 -2.93
N ARG A 13 4.94 -8.45 -3.34
CA ARG A 13 5.39 -8.02 -4.68
C ARG A 13 4.64 -8.76 -5.79
N LYS A 14 4.30 -10.02 -5.58
CA LYS A 14 3.51 -10.80 -6.54
C LYS A 14 2.05 -10.37 -6.55
N GLU A 15 1.51 -10.07 -5.39
CA GLU A 15 0.11 -9.68 -5.24
C GLU A 15 -0.14 -8.25 -5.71
N TYR A 16 0.82 -7.35 -5.47
CA TYR A 16 0.71 -5.92 -5.80
C TYR A 16 1.83 -5.47 -6.73
N PRO A 17 1.88 -5.99 -7.96
CA PRO A 17 2.89 -5.50 -8.91
C PRO A 17 2.61 -4.06 -9.31
N ALA A 18 3.64 -3.37 -9.80
CA ALA A 18 3.50 -2.01 -10.29
C ALA A 18 2.37 -1.92 -11.32
N GLY A 19 1.54 -0.90 -11.18
CA GLY A 19 0.38 -0.72 -12.05
C GLY A 19 -0.93 -1.26 -11.48
N THR A 20 -0.88 -2.02 -10.37
CA THR A 20 -2.10 -2.52 -9.72
C THR A 20 -2.91 -1.35 -9.19
N ARG A 21 -4.22 -1.35 -9.46
CA ARG A 21 -5.13 -0.35 -8.90
C ARG A 21 -5.67 -0.82 -7.57
N VAL A 22 -5.67 0.06 -6.60
CA VAL A 22 -6.14 -0.24 -5.24
C VAL A 22 -7.04 0.87 -4.73
N GLU A 23 -7.84 0.54 -3.72
CA GLU A 23 -8.70 1.47 -3.02
C GLU A 23 -8.36 1.43 -1.53
N LEU A 24 -8.25 2.59 -0.89
CA LEU A 24 -7.93 2.67 0.54
C LEU A 24 -9.12 2.23 1.36
N VAL A 25 -8.88 1.26 2.26
CA VAL A 25 -9.89 0.76 3.19
C VAL A 25 -9.65 1.30 4.60
N LYS A 26 -8.40 1.33 5.06
CA LYS A 26 -8.05 1.78 6.40
C LYS A 26 -6.63 2.32 6.44
N MET A 27 -6.47 3.50 7.04
CA MET A 27 -5.16 4.07 7.32
C MET A 27 -5.31 5.08 8.46
N ASP A 28 -4.70 4.79 9.60
CA ASP A 28 -4.72 5.66 10.80
C ASP A 28 -3.56 6.63 10.74
N ASP A 29 -3.68 7.65 9.90
CA ASP A 29 -2.68 8.69 9.75
C ASP A 29 -3.40 10.00 9.49
N LEU A 30 -2.94 11.08 10.15
CA LEU A 30 -3.56 12.40 9.98
C LEU A 30 -3.49 12.91 8.54
N GLN A 31 -2.51 12.42 7.78
CA GLN A 31 -2.32 12.82 6.39
C GLN A 31 -2.85 11.77 5.40
N ALA A 32 -3.56 10.77 5.90
CA ALA A 32 -4.10 9.72 5.03
C ALA A 32 -5.10 10.30 4.03
N PRO A 33 -5.13 9.78 2.80
CA PRO A 33 -6.23 10.09 1.89
C PRO A 33 -7.55 9.61 2.51
N PRO A 34 -8.68 10.17 2.10
CA PRO A 34 -9.97 9.64 2.57
C PRO A 34 -10.14 8.17 2.20
N VAL A 35 -10.82 7.41 3.07
CA VAL A 35 -11.21 6.04 2.74
C VAL A 35 -12.00 6.05 1.43
N GLY A 36 -11.72 5.09 0.56
CA GLY A 36 -12.31 5.04 -0.78
C GLY A 36 -11.47 5.69 -1.86
N THR A 37 -10.41 6.42 -1.50
CA THR A 37 -9.48 6.98 -2.48
C THR A 37 -8.78 5.84 -3.22
N LYS A 38 -8.71 5.96 -4.54
CA LYS A 38 -8.01 4.97 -5.38
C LYS A 38 -6.60 5.43 -5.68
N GLY A 39 -5.74 4.48 -5.98
CA GLY A 39 -4.36 4.76 -6.33
C GLY A 39 -3.77 3.66 -7.20
N THR A 40 -2.55 3.91 -7.64
CA THR A 40 -1.79 2.97 -8.47
C THR A 40 -0.53 2.55 -7.72
N VAL A 41 -0.33 1.26 -7.59
CA VAL A 41 0.86 0.71 -6.94
C VAL A 41 2.10 0.99 -7.81
N ARG A 42 3.17 1.51 -7.20
CA ARG A 42 4.48 1.66 -7.83
C ARG A 42 5.37 0.44 -7.58
N GLY A 43 5.13 -0.26 -6.49
CA GLY A 43 5.91 -1.43 -6.10
C GLY A 43 5.80 -1.67 -4.60
N VAL A 44 6.61 -2.57 -4.09
CA VAL A 44 6.70 -2.90 -2.66
C VAL A 44 8.16 -2.79 -2.26
N ASP A 45 8.45 -2.04 -1.18
CA ASP A 45 9.83 -1.89 -0.72
C ASP A 45 10.25 -3.06 0.18
N ASP A 46 11.52 -3.05 0.62
CA ASP A 46 12.07 -4.15 1.41
C ASP A 46 11.48 -4.24 2.82
N THR A 47 10.79 -3.21 3.28
CA THR A 47 10.11 -3.23 4.58
C THR A 47 8.69 -3.77 4.48
N GLY A 48 8.22 -4.11 3.29
CA GLY A 48 6.86 -4.58 3.07
C GLY A 48 5.85 -3.46 2.92
N SER A 49 6.31 -2.22 2.73
CA SER A 49 5.40 -1.12 2.44
C SER A 49 5.03 -1.11 0.97
N ILE A 50 3.74 -1.00 0.68
CA ILE A 50 3.25 -0.88 -0.69
C ILE A 50 3.30 0.59 -1.06
N MET A 51 4.12 0.91 -2.05
CA MET A 51 4.27 2.29 -2.52
C MET A 51 3.14 2.60 -3.49
N VAL A 52 2.34 3.61 -3.17
CA VAL A 52 1.14 3.95 -3.94
C VAL A 52 1.15 5.42 -4.32
N ASP A 53 0.84 5.70 -5.57
CA ASP A 53 0.50 7.04 -6.04
C ASP A 53 -1.02 7.17 -5.98
N TRP A 54 -1.51 7.89 -4.97
CA TRP A 54 -2.94 8.08 -4.79
C TRP A 54 -3.47 9.11 -5.77
N ASP A 55 -4.67 8.89 -6.27
CA ASP A 55 -5.28 9.76 -7.30
C ASP A 55 -5.49 11.20 -6.79
N ASN A 56 -5.54 11.39 -5.47
CA ASN A 56 -5.67 12.74 -4.88
C ASN A 56 -4.32 13.48 -4.73
N GLY A 57 -3.23 12.90 -5.21
CA GLY A 57 -1.90 13.49 -5.13
C GLY A 57 -1.08 13.08 -3.92
N SER A 58 -1.65 12.34 -2.98
CA SER A 58 -0.90 11.82 -1.83
C SER A 58 0.07 10.73 -2.28
N GLY A 59 1.23 10.64 -1.60
CA GLY A 59 2.22 9.60 -1.84
C GLY A 59 2.45 8.71 -0.61
N LEU A 60 1.51 8.67 0.34
CA LEU A 60 1.67 7.84 1.54
C LEU A 60 1.66 6.37 1.19
N ASN A 61 2.67 5.63 1.70
CA ASN A 61 2.76 4.19 1.50
C ASN A 61 1.78 3.45 2.41
N VAL A 62 1.40 2.25 1.97
CA VAL A 62 0.54 1.35 2.75
C VAL A 62 1.46 0.42 3.54
N VAL A 63 1.35 0.43 4.86
CA VAL A 63 2.21 -0.37 5.75
C VAL A 63 1.54 -1.72 6.00
N TYR A 64 2.24 -2.80 5.62
CA TYR A 64 1.74 -4.16 5.83
C TYR A 64 1.45 -4.41 7.32
N GLY A 65 0.27 -4.92 7.60
CA GLY A 65 -0.14 -5.23 8.97
C GLY A 65 -0.80 -4.08 9.73
N GLU A 66 -0.73 -2.85 9.20
CA GLU A 66 -1.36 -1.68 9.83
C GLU A 66 -2.43 -1.07 8.95
N ASP A 67 -2.12 -0.85 7.69
CA ASP A 67 -3.03 -0.23 6.73
C ASP A 67 -3.68 -1.29 5.86
N VAL A 68 -4.85 -1.00 5.33
CA VAL A 68 -5.60 -1.95 4.50
C VAL A 68 -6.01 -1.30 3.20
N VAL A 69 -5.72 -1.96 2.09
CA VAL A 69 -6.21 -1.61 0.76
C VAL A 69 -6.85 -2.85 0.13
N ARG A 70 -7.66 -2.62 -0.89
CA ARG A 70 -8.21 -3.70 -1.71
C ARG A 70 -7.96 -3.40 -3.18
N LYS A 71 -7.82 -4.45 -3.98
CA LYS A 71 -7.68 -4.29 -5.42
C LYS A 71 -9.03 -3.93 -6.05
N VAL A 72 -8.99 -3.10 -7.06
CA VAL A 72 -10.18 -2.67 -7.79
C VAL A 72 -10.03 -2.88 -9.29
#